data_d0f5252354375662bf3d62420ae8f39b
#
_entry.id   d0f5252354375662bf3d62420ae8f39b
#
_cell.length_a   1.000
_cell.length_b   1.000
_cell.length_c   1.000
_cell.angle_alpha   90.00
_cell.angle_beta   90.00
_cell.angle_gamma   90.00
#
_symmetry.space_group_name_H-M   'P 1'
#
loop_
_entity.id
_entity.type
_entity.pdbx_description
1 polymer ?
#
loop_
_entity_poly.entity_id
_entity_poly.type
_entity_poly.pdbx_seq_one_letter_code
_entity_poly.pdbx_strand_id
1 'polypeptide(L)'
;MKKAIAMCLIACMVMTGCGGSKGGAGEPQETVAGSDGQNVKIKDEIIFCQGNDLTTLDATIGQQERAYSISNNIFDPLFTYDSDMKMQPCLATEYEWADDTTLKLTLREGVKFHDGSDMNAEDVKFTLDLIDQRGALFVGNYDGCTIDDDYHVTVKLKAPNPAFLSILTLPQASVVPAEYDEAAFGANPIGTGPYKLKEAVEGDYYTLERFDDYWGGPAKTKLLTMKIVPEASQRTMMLETGEVDVAYEVPNNDISRIQENKDLQILTSPSMKIILMELNCSSDGPVGNPDVRKAVECAINKQTIVDSLLYGFGTVSDNIIPQSAQDYREYETNGYDPEKAKSLLAQAGYSDGIQLTLWTNSNQTNTEIAQVLQSQLAEVGINLNIVTQDDNTSFSLIEAGEDFDLMLDFWQTNTGHADYVFNGMLLSTSVNNFSRYYNPEFDEAYVKYASTGEGEEREALLKQLYDDMVTDTPIIGLYSETKVIAATSKLQGLMLSQIGAHEYQNAVVTED
;
A
#
# COMPACT_ATOMS: atom_id res chain seq x y z
N MET A 1 27.11 16.51 -29.07
CA MET A 1 26.10 16.52 -30.13
C MET A 1 24.75 16.76 -29.46
N LYS A 2 24.22 17.95 -29.66
CA LYS A 2 22.96 18.41 -29.03
C LYS A 2 21.79 17.74 -29.76
N LYS A 3 20.88 17.05 -29.05
CA LYS A 3 19.57 16.67 -29.58
C LYS A 3 18.52 17.53 -28.86
N ALA A 4 17.82 18.34 -29.64
CA ALA A 4 16.71 19.17 -29.20
C ALA A 4 15.47 18.29 -28.98
N ILE A 5 14.79 18.50 -27.85
CA ILE A 5 13.47 17.95 -27.56
C ILE A 5 12.45 18.98 -28.02
N ALA A 6 11.58 18.57 -28.94
CA ALA A 6 10.49 19.40 -29.46
C ALA A 6 9.33 19.39 -28.47
N MET A 7 8.99 20.59 -28.00
CA MET A 7 7.85 20.87 -27.14
C MET A 7 6.62 21.11 -28.04
N CYS A 8 5.62 20.25 -28.00
CA CYS A 8 4.32 20.47 -28.65
C CYS A 8 3.41 21.30 -27.75
N LEU A 9 3.31 22.57 -28.06
CA LEU A 9 2.27 23.45 -27.52
C LEU A 9 0.96 23.20 -28.30
N ILE A 10 -0.07 22.74 -27.59
CA ILE A 10 -1.45 22.72 -28.13
C ILE A 10 -2.15 23.99 -27.66
N ALA A 11 -2.45 24.88 -28.62
CA ALA A 11 -3.19 26.10 -28.37
C ALA A 11 -4.70 25.79 -28.38
N CYS A 12 -5.40 26.08 -27.29
CA CYS A 12 -6.86 26.10 -27.24
C CYS A 12 -7.38 27.41 -27.88
N MET A 13 -8.09 27.32 -29.00
CA MET A 13 -8.89 28.41 -29.54
C MET A 13 -10.29 28.42 -28.94
N VAL A 14 -10.59 29.44 -28.18
CA VAL A 14 -11.96 29.76 -27.75
C VAL A 14 -12.67 30.52 -28.88
N MET A 15 -13.75 29.95 -29.42
CA MET A 15 -14.68 30.66 -30.30
C MET A 15 -15.95 31.05 -29.51
N THR A 16 -16.10 32.37 -29.28
CA THR A 16 -17.34 32.97 -28.78
C THR A 16 -18.35 33.12 -29.92
N GLY A 17 -19.48 32.43 -29.82
CA GLY A 17 -20.66 32.65 -30.69
C GLY A 17 -21.85 33.12 -29.86
N CYS A 18 -22.28 34.35 -30.02
CA CYS A 18 -23.53 34.90 -29.47
C CYS A 18 -24.74 34.46 -30.26
N GLY A 19 -25.78 33.95 -29.59
CA GLY A 19 -27.13 33.75 -30.18
C GLY A 19 -28.09 33.28 -29.11
N GLY A 20 -28.96 34.20 -28.62
CA GLY A 20 -29.84 33.91 -27.48
C GLY A 20 -31.08 33.13 -27.85
N SER A 21 -31.51 32.29 -26.89
CA SER A 21 -32.92 31.88 -26.67
C SER A 21 -33.03 31.34 -25.26
N LYS A 22 -34.03 31.83 -24.49
CA LYS A 22 -34.32 31.40 -23.12
C LYS A 22 -35.01 30.05 -23.14
N GLY A 23 -34.31 29.03 -22.66
CA GLY A 23 -34.81 27.73 -22.26
C GLY A 23 -33.88 27.24 -21.17
N GLY A 24 -34.39 26.63 -20.05
CA GLY A 24 -33.59 26.26 -18.89
C GLY A 24 -32.35 25.48 -19.30
N ALA A 25 -31.21 26.09 -19.08
CA ALA A 25 -29.92 25.51 -19.39
C ALA A 25 -29.56 24.55 -18.26
N GLY A 26 -29.64 23.26 -18.51
CA GLY A 26 -28.79 22.29 -17.80
C GLY A 26 -27.32 22.68 -18.04
N GLU A 27 -26.48 22.57 -17.04
CA GLU A 27 -25.04 22.77 -17.20
C GLU A 27 -24.52 21.92 -18.36
N PRO A 28 -23.57 22.42 -19.17
CA PRO A 28 -23.02 21.64 -20.26
C PRO A 28 -22.29 20.41 -19.68
N GLN A 29 -22.75 19.24 -20.07
CA GLN A 29 -22.12 17.97 -19.71
C GLN A 29 -20.71 17.93 -20.28
N GLU A 30 -19.75 17.54 -19.44
CA GLU A 30 -18.33 17.47 -19.82
C GLU A 30 -18.11 16.35 -20.87
N THR A 31 -17.15 16.54 -21.76
CA THR A 31 -16.82 15.57 -22.82
C THR A 31 -15.31 15.36 -22.89
N VAL A 32 -14.90 14.14 -23.25
CA VAL A 32 -13.51 13.79 -23.55
C VAL A 32 -13.36 13.36 -25.01
N ALA A 33 -12.17 13.48 -25.57
CA ALA A 33 -11.88 13.01 -26.93
C ALA A 33 -11.93 11.47 -26.96
N GLY A 34 -12.86 10.90 -27.72
CA GLY A 34 -12.91 9.47 -28.00
C GLY A 34 -11.79 9.01 -28.95
N SER A 35 -11.56 7.71 -29.02
CA SER A 35 -10.54 7.08 -29.87
C SER A 35 -10.71 7.36 -31.37
N ASP A 36 -11.89 7.74 -31.81
CA ASP A 36 -12.28 8.10 -33.18
C ASP A 36 -12.36 9.63 -33.42
N GLY A 37 -11.89 10.43 -32.44
CA GLY A 37 -11.85 11.90 -32.53
C GLY A 37 -13.19 12.59 -32.34
N GLN A 38 -14.25 11.88 -31.93
CA GLN A 38 -15.52 12.46 -31.51
C GLN A 38 -15.49 12.78 -30.01
N ASN A 39 -16.16 13.84 -29.58
CA ASN A 39 -16.34 14.14 -28.16
C ASN A 39 -17.37 13.19 -27.57
N VAL A 40 -16.93 12.37 -26.61
CA VAL A 40 -17.79 11.45 -25.87
C VAL A 40 -18.18 12.10 -24.56
N LYS A 41 -19.45 12.01 -24.19
CA LYS A 41 -19.95 12.48 -22.89
C LYS A 41 -19.39 11.61 -21.78
N ILE A 42 -19.17 12.20 -20.62
CA ILE A 42 -18.75 11.50 -19.40
C ILE A 42 -19.81 11.64 -18.31
N LYS A 43 -19.87 10.66 -17.43
CA LYS A 43 -20.66 10.75 -16.21
C LYS A 43 -20.16 11.88 -15.31
N ASP A 44 -21.07 12.58 -14.65
CA ASP A 44 -20.71 13.59 -13.63
C ASP A 44 -20.19 12.95 -12.34
N GLU A 45 -20.46 11.68 -12.12
CA GLU A 45 -20.09 10.94 -10.91
C GLU A 45 -19.48 9.57 -11.24
N ILE A 46 -18.42 9.20 -10.52
CA ILE A 46 -17.91 7.84 -10.44
C ILE A 46 -18.27 7.29 -9.08
N ILE A 47 -18.91 6.12 -9.06
CA ILE A 47 -19.24 5.41 -7.82
C ILE A 47 -18.36 4.16 -7.73
N PHE A 48 -17.55 4.06 -6.67
CA PHE A 48 -16.83 2.84 -6.36
C PHE A 48 -17.30 2.25 -5.02
N CYS A 49 -17.10 0.95 -4.83
CA CYS A 49 -17.44 0.28 -3.58
C CYS A 49 -16.29 -0.57 -3.05
N GLN A 50 -16.20 -0.65 -1.72
CA GLN A 50 -15.24 -1.47 -0.98
C GLN A 50 -15.90 -2.14 0.23
N GLY A 51 -15.22 -3.14 0.84
CA GLY A 51 -15.79 -3.97 1.91
C GLY A 51 -15.83 -3.30 3.27
N ASN A 52 -14.84 -2.47 3.60
CA ASN A 52 -14.66 -1.93 4.93
C ASN A 52 -14.87 -0.42 4.98
N ASP A 53 -15.40 0.05 6.12
CA ASP A 53 -15.49 1.48 6.41
C ASP A 53 -14.13 2.06 6.80
N LEU A 54 -14.05 3.38 6.81
CA LEU A 54 -12.89 4.14 7.24
C LEU A 54 -12.91 4.29 8.76
N THR A 55 -11.74 4.22 9.37
CA THR A 55 -11.59 4.52 10.80
C THR A 55 -11.57 6.02 11.05
N THR A 56 -11.05 6.80 10.10
CA THR A 56 -10.94 8.26 10.13
C THR A 56 -10.64 8.79 8.75
N LEU A 57 -10.98 10.05 8.50
CA LEU A 57 -10.52 10.81 7.33
C LEU A 57 -9.28 11.67 7.63
N ASP A 58 -8.75 11.64 8.87
CA ASP A 58 -7.50 12.30 9.21
C ASP A 58 -6.31 11.51 8.64
N ALA A 59 -5.68 12.03 7.58
CA ALA A 59 -4.54 11.38 6.94
C ALA A 59 -3.34 11.22 7.88
N THR A 60 -3.14 12.13 8.85
CA THR A 60 -1.97 12.14 9.75
C THR A 60 -2.04 11.12 10.89
N ILE A 61 -3.19 10.47 11.06
CA ILE A 61 -3.34 9.29 11.93
C ILE A 61 -3.06 8.05 11.10
N GLY A 62 -2.36 7.06 11.65
CA GLY A 62 -2.04 5.82 10.95
C GLY A 62 -3.30 5.18 10.34
N GLN A 63 -3.42 5.27 9.03
CA GLN A 63 -4.54 4.73 8.26
C GLN A 63 -4.22 3.35 7.73
N GLN A 64 -5.25 2.52 7.61
CA GLN A 64 -5.15 1.24 6.92
C GLN A 64 -5.23 1.47 5.39
N GLU A 65 -4.65 0.57 4.61
CA GLU A 65 -4.63 0.62 3.14
C GLU A 65 -5.99 0.97 2.52
N ARG A 66 -7.07 0.43 3.07
CA ARG A 66 -8.45 0.67 2.62
C ARG A 66 -8.89 2.13 2.64
N ALA A 67 -8.24 2.98 3.43
CA ALA A 67 -8.51 4.42 3.46
C ALA A 67 -7.75 5.18 2.37
N TYR A 68 -6.68 4.61 1.82
CA TYR A 68 -5.82 5.32 0.87
C TYR A 68 -6.54 5.74 -0.40
N SER A 69 -7.47 4.92 -0.93
CA SER A 69 -8.23 5.26 -2.14
C SER A 69 -9.12 6.49 -2.01
N ILE A 70 -9.50 6.89 -0.78
CA ILE A 70 -10.26 8.11 -0.54
C ILE A 70 -9.34 9.23 -0.10
N SER A 71 -8.43 8.98 0.86
CA SER A 71 -7.56 9.99 1.42
C SER A 71 -6.59 10.56 0.38
N ASN A 72 -6.06 9.74 -0.53
CA ASN A 72 -5.16 10.17 -1.61
C ASN A 72 -5.85 11.06 -2.67
N ASN A 73 -7.18 11.16 -2.65
CA ASN A 73 -7.93 12.08 -3.48
C ASN A 73 -8.32 13.38 -2.74
N ILE A 74 -8.14 13.40 -1.40
CA ILE A 74 -8.36 14.60 -0.55
C ILE A 74 -7.04 15.32 -0.25
N PHE A 75 -5.94 14.57 -0.10
CA PHE A 75 -4.67 15.08 0.39
C PHE A 75 -3.54 14.78 -0.58
N ASP A 76 -2.54 15.64 -0.59
CA ASP A 76 -1.28 15.43 -1.30
C ASP A 76 -0.11 15.33 -0.30
N PRO A 77 0.82 14.36 -0.49
CA PRO A 77 2.10 14.31 0.21
C PRO A 77 3.14 15.21 -0.45
N LEU A 78 4.34 15.29 0.13
CA LEU A 78 5.46 16.04 -0.46
C LEU A 78 5.97 15.42 -1.76
N PHE A 79 6.03 14.09 -1.81
CA PHE A 79 6.32 13.30 -3.01
C PHE A 79 5.25 12.21 -3.17
N THR A 80 5.11 11.65 -4.35
CA THR A 80 4.20 10.54 -4.63
C THR A 80 4.90 9.45 -5.42
N TYR A 81 4.25 8.30 -5.61
CA TYR A 81 4.71 7.24 -6.49
C TYR A 81 3.82 7.15 -7.73
N ASP A 82 4.43 6.94 -8.89
CA ASP A 82 3.68 6.51 -10.06
C ASP A 82 3.33 4.99 -9.99
N SER A 83 2.64 4.49 -11.01
CA SER A 83 2.24 3.07 -11.08
C SER A 83 3.42 2.08 -11.06
N ASP A 84 4.62 2.53 -11.39
CA ASP A 84 5.86 1.73 -11.41
C ASP A 84 6.68 1.88 -10.11
N MET A 85 6.12 2.50 -9.07
CA MET A 85 6.80 2.82 -7.80
C MET A 85 8.01 3.75 -7.97
N LYS A 86 8.01 4.59 -8.99
CA LYS A 86 9.02 5.64 -9.13
C LYS A 86 8.53 6.90 -8.44
N MET A 87 9.37 7.43 -7.55
CA MET A 87 9.07 8.66 -6.83
C MET A 87 8.93 9.85 -7.79
N GLN A 88 7.87 10.62 -7.63
CA GLN A 88 7.51 11.79 -8.40
C GLN A 88 7.39 13.02 -7.49
N PRO A 89 7.75 14.22 -7.97
CA PRO A 89 7.44 15.47 -7.28
C PRO A 89 5.92 15.66 -7.10
N CYS A 90 5.50 16.08 -5.89
CA CYS A 90 4.12 16.45 -5.59
C CYS A 90 4.09 17.86 -5.00
N LEU A 91 3.89 18.03 -3.69
CA LEU A 91 3.96 19.36 -3.05
C LEU A 91 5.40 19.86 -2.87
N ALA A 92 6.40 18.97 -2.83
CA ALA A 92 7.80 19.33 -3.05
C ALA A 92 8.15 19.12 -4.53
N THR A 93 8.75 20.16 -5.15
CA THR A 93 9.17 20.15 -6.56
C THR A 93 10.61 19.68 -6.74
N GLU A 94 11.46 19.95 -5.76
CA GLU A 94 12.88 19.60 -5.76
C GLU A 94 13.34 19.25 -4.34
N TYR A 95 14.40 18.47 -4.24
CA TYR A 95 15.09 18.21 -2.99
C TYR A 95 16.61 18.16 -3.17
N GLU A 96 17.35 18.49 -2.12
CA GLU A 96 18.81 18.44 -2.08
C GLU A 96 19.28 17.94 -0.71
N TRP A 97 20.08 16.90 -0.67
CA TRP A 97 20.84 16.53 0.52
C TRP A 97 22.08 17.40 0.64
N ALA A 98 22.06 18.35 1.58
CA ALA A 98 23.22 19.23 1.85
C ALA A 98 24.34 18.47 2.59
N ASP A 99 23.98 17.48 3.37
CA ASP A 99 24.80 16.45 4.00
C ASP A 99 23.93 15.23 4.32
N ASP A 100 24.49 14.16 4.90
CA ASP A 100 23.80 12.91 5.15
C ASP A 100 22.60 13.02 6.12
N THR A 101 22.43 14.16 6.80
CA THR A 101 21.36 14.42 7.79
C THR A 101 20.58 15.69 7.54
N THR A 102 20.87 16.41 6.47
CA THR A 102 20.25 17.70 6.15
C THR A 102 19.61 17.65 4.77
N LEU A 103 18.30 17.61 4.74
CA LEU A 103 17.48 17.61 3.53
C LEU A 103 16.85 18.99 3.33
N LYS A 104 17.10 19.62 2.17
CA LYS A 104 16.42 20.84 1.73
C LYS A 104 15.33 20.49 0.76
N LEU A 105 14.17 21.10 0.93
CA LEU A 105 13.01 20.93 0.06
C LEU A 105 12.59 22.27 -0.51
N THR A 106 12.29 22.27 -1.82
CA THR A 106 11.62 23.38 -2.51
C THR A 106 10.17 23.03 -2.69
N LEU A 107 9.26 23.84 -2.16
CA LEU A 107 7.82 23.60 -2.21
C LEU A 107 7.20 24.19 -3.48
N ARG A 108 6.05 23.62 -3.88
CA ARG A 108 5.25 24.12 -4.98
C ARG A 108 4.55 25.42 -4.58
N GLU A 109 4.72 26.46 -5.40
CA GLU A 109 4.01 27.73 -5.23
C GLU A 109 2.56 27.67 -5.73
N GLY A 110 1.67 28.44 -5.11
CA GLY A 110 0.28 28.64 -5.54
C GLY A 110 -0.65 27.46 -5.24
N VAL A 111 -0.25 26.53 -4.37
CA VAL A 111 -1.10 25.45 -3.87
C VAL A 111 -2.11 26.03 -2.89
N LYS A 112 -3.38 25.62 -3.03
CA LYS A 112 -4.45 25.97 -2.09
C LYS A 112 -4.98 24.76 -1.35
N PHE A 113 -5.33 24.96 -0.10
CA PHE A 113 -6.18 24.04 0.64
C PHE A 113 -7.65 24.15 0.22
N HIS A 114 -8.46 23.16 0.57
CA HIS A 114 -9.90 23.11 0.23
C HIS A 114 -10.73 24.26 0.80
N ASP A 115 -10.26 24.91 1.86
CA ASP A 115 -10.88 26.12 2.46
C ASP A 115 -10.48 27.43 1.77
N GLY A 116 -9.57 27.36 0.78
CA GLY A 116 -9.07 28.47 -0.02
C GLY A 116 -7.82 29.16 0.55
N SER A 117 -7.30 28.75 1.70
CA SER A 117 -6.01 29.22 2.24
C SER A 117 -4.85 28.74 1.36
N ASP A 118 -3.75 29.51 1.35
CA ASP A 118 -2.54 29.14 0.60
C ASP A 118 -1.65 28.23 1.44
N MET A 119 -1.15 27.14 0.84
CA MET A 119 -0.15 26.25 1.46
C MET A 119 1.24 26.89 1.39
N ASN A 120 1.99 26.82 2.47
CA ASN A 120 3.35 27.33 2.58
C ASN A 120 4.23 26.47 3.50
N ALA A 121 5.44 26.94 3.79
CA ALA A 121 6.43 26.24 4.61
C ALA A 121 6.01 26.01 6.08
N GLU A 122 5.09 26.85 6.63
CA GLU A 122 4.57 26.68 7.99
C GLU A 122 3.73 25.41 8.08
N ASP A 123 2.91 25.09 7.06
CA ASP A 123 2.07 23.90 6.99
C ASP A 123 2.91 22.63 6.89
N VAL A 124 3.97 22.66 6.06
CA VAL A 124 4.89 21.55 5.92
C VAL A 124 5.63 21.26 7.23
N LYS A 125 6.18 22.31 7.86
CA LYS A 125 6.82 22.16 9.17
C LYS A 125 5.86 21.61 10.22
N PHE A 126 4.66 22.19 10.30
CA PHE A 126 3.62 21.75 11.24
C PHE A 126 3.29 20.26 11.03
N THR A 127 3.08 19.85 9.78
CA THR A 127 2.76 18.46 9.43
C THR A 127 3.86 17.50 9.86
N LEU A 128 5.13 17.81 9.53
CA LEU A 128 6.28 16.94 9.90
C LEU A 128 6.44 16.82 11.42
N ASP A 129 6.29 17.93 12.15
CA ASP A 129 6.34 17.94 13.62
C ASP A 129 5.18 17.13 14.22
N LEU A 130 3.97 17.22 13.64
CA LEU A 130 2.79 16.50 14.09
C LEU A 130 2.92 14.98 13.91
N ILE A 131 3.38 14.52 12.75
CA ILE A 131 3.53 13.08 12.49
C ILE A 131 4.66 12.45 13.31
N ASP A 132 5.74 13.19 13.59
CA ASP A 132 6.79 12.75 14.51
C ASP A 132 6.24 12.63 15.95
N GLN A 133 5.51 13.63 16.42
CA GLN A 133 4.87 13.62 17.75
C GLN A 133 3.90 12.44 17.91
N ARG A 134 3.17 12.08 16.87
CA ARG A 134 2.21 10.95 16.88
C ARG A 134 2.90 9.59 16.75
N GLY A 135 4.16 9.55 16.35
CA GLY A 135 4.86 8.31 16.02
C GLY A 135 4.18 7.53 14.88
N ALA A 136 3.40 8.24 14.04
CA ALA A 136 2.55 7.64 13.01
C ALA A 136 3.33 7.02 11.86
N LEU A 137 4.60 7.38 11.71
CA LEU A 137 5.45 6.94 10.61
C LEU A 137 6.83 6.63 11.18
N PHE A 138 7.33 5.56 11.39
CA PHE A 138 8.72 5.16 11.71
C PHE A 138 9.80 6.28 11.49
N VAL A 139 9.45 7.53 11.82
CA VAL A 139 10.26 8.74 11.60
C VAL A 139 11.27 8.98 12.73
N GLY A 140 11.64 7.93 13.46
CA GLY A 140 12.52 8.04 14.65
C GLY A 140 13.82 8.81 14.45
N ASN A 141 14.19 9.11 13.21
CA ASN A 141 15.35 9.92 12.86
C ASN A 141 15.05 11.41 12.62
N TYR A 142 13.80 11.85 12.62
CA TYR A 142 13.46 13.27 12.49
C TYR A 142 13.96 14.08 13.69
N ASP A 143 14.67 15.20 13.45
CA ASP A 143 15.21 16.10 14.47
C ASP A 143 14.63 17.50 14.39
N GLY A 144 13.78 17.74 13.40
CA GLY A 144 13.04 19.00 13.21
C GLY A 144 13.12 19.58 11.82
N CYS A 145 12.27 20.57 11.59
CA CYS A 145 12.16 21.31 10.34
C CYS A 145 12.35 22.82 10.60
N THR A 146 13.17 23.45 9.79
CA THR A 146 13.42 24.91 9.79
C THR A 146 12.80 25.52 8.55
N ILE A 147 12.07 26.61 8.70
CA ILE A 147 11.54 27.43 7.62
C ILE A 147 12.64 28.38 7.16
N ASP A 148 13.07 28.26 5.91
CA ASP A 148 14.06 29.14 5.31
C ASP A 148 13.37 30.37 4.68
N ASP A 149 12.24 30.16 4.01
CA ASP A 149 11.28 31.18 3.54
C ASP A 149 9.91 30.51 3.27
N ASP A 150 8.97 31.21 2.62
CA ASP A 150 7.60 30.73 2.41
C ASP A 150 7.51 29.41 1.61
N TYR A 151 8.52 29.08 0.80
CA TYR A 151 8.54 27.90 -0.07
C TYR A 151 9.81 27.05 0.03
N HIS A 152 10.65 27.30 1.04
CA HIS A 152 11.84 26.49 1.29
C HIS A 152 11.91 26.08 2.75
N VAL A 153 12.14 24.79 2.96
CA VAL A 153 12.35 24.22 4.30
C VAL A 153 13.61 23.37 4.33
N THR A 154 14.26 23.37 5.49
CA THR A 154 15.38 22.50 5.80
C THR A 154 14.98 21.51 6.88
N VAL A 155 14.95 20.22 6.54
CA VAL A 155 14.67 19.11 7.46
C VAL A 155 15.99 18.56 8.01
N LYS A 156 16.04 18.35 9.32
CA LYS A 156 17.16 17.74 10.02
C LYS A 156 16.82 16.34 10.49
N LEU A 157 17.77 15.42 10.36
CA LEU A 157 17.70 14.06 10.88
C LEU A 157 18.74 13.85 11.98
N LYS A 158 18.40 13.03 12.99
CA LYS A 158 19.30 12.64 14.10
C LYS A 158 20.46 11.75 13.64
N ALA A 159 20.24 10.98 12.58
CA ALA A 159 21.20 10.11 11.92
C ALA A 159 20.86 10.02 10.42
N PRO A 160 21.81 9.66 9.55
CA PRO A 160 21.52 9.41 8.14
C PRO A 160 20.37 8.41 7.98
N ASN A 161 19.46 8.68 7.04
CA ASN A 161 18.36 7.80 6.69
C ASN A 161 18.06 7.89 5.19
N PRO A 162 18.66 7.04 4.34
CA PRO A 162 18.41 7.03 2.90
C PRO A 162 16.94 6.79 2.53
N ALA A 163 16.17 6.07 3.38
CA ALA A 163 14.75 5.80 3.16
C ALA A 163 13.83 6.96 3.54
N PHE A 164 14.36 8.08 4.10
CA PHE A 164 13.52 9.18 4.60
C PHE A 164 12.62 9.80 3.52
N LEU A 165 13.12 9.96 2.28
CA LEU A 165 12.29 10.48 1.18
C LEU A 165 11.09 9.60 0.88
N SER A 166 11.21 8.28 1.03
CA SER A 166 10.12 7.33 0.84
C SER A 166 9.01 7.49 1.89
N ILE A 167 9.35 7.96 3.08
CA ILE A 167 8.37 8.29 4.12
C ILE A 167 7.51 9.49 3.69
N LEU A 168 8.11 10.45 2.99
CA LEU A 168 7.43 11.65 2.50
C LEU A 168 6.48 11.39 1.32
N THR A 169 6.37 10.15 0.84
CA THR A 169 5.40 9.72 -0.19
C THR A 169 4.14 9.13 0.42
N LEU A 170 4.13 8.82 1.71
CA LEU A 170 3.02 8.13 2.35
C LEU A 170 1.80 9.06 2.49
N PRO A 171 0.57 8.53 2.35
CA PRO A 171 -0.65 9.30 2.61
C PRO A 171 -0.65 9.95 4.01
N GLN A 172 -0.05 9.29 5.01
CA GLN A 172 0.07 9.83 6.36
C GLN A 172 1.01 11.04 6.48
N ALA A 173 1.89 11.24 5.50
CA ALA A 173 2.78 12.40 5.40
C ALA A 173 2.18 13.53 4.54
N SER A 174 0.89 13.43 4.17
CA SER A 174 0.20 14.49 3.45
C SER A 174 0.12 15.77 4.25
N VAL A 175 0.32 16.89 3.57
CA VAL A 175 0.38 18.21 4.21
C VAL A 175 -1.01 18.65 4.64
N VAL A 176 -1.13 19.07 5.90
CA VAL A 176 -2.35 19.62 6.49
C VAL A 176 -2.13 21.06 6.94
N PRO A 177 -3.18 21.89 7.04
CA PRO A 177 -3.05 23.29 7.47
C PRO A 177 -2.43 23.39 8.86
N ALA A 178 -1.57 24.37 9.10
CA ALA A 178 -0.99 24.64 10.42
C ALA A 178 -2.04 25.03 11.48
N GLU A 179 -3.20 25.52 11.05
CA GLU A 179 -4.39 25.77 11.90
C GLU A 179 -5.26 24.49 12.05
N TYR A 180 -4.65 23.33 12.14
CA TYR A 180 -5.29 22.03 12.28
C TYR A 180 -6.06 21.91 13.61
N ASP A 181 -7.35 21.51 13.52
CA ASP A 181 -8.19 21.15 14.67
C ASP A 181 -8.39 19.64 14.73
N GLU A 182 -7.66 18.96 15.61
CA GLU A 182 -7.70 17.49 15.74
C GLU A 182 -9.11 16.96 15.97
N ALA A 183 -9.94 17.66 16.74
CA ALA A 183 -11.29 17.22 17.06
C ALA A 183 -12.26 17.27 15.86
N ALA A 184 -12.03 18.18 14.94
CA ALA A 184 -12.89 18.40 13.77
C ALA A 184 -12.38 17.74 12.51
N PHE A 185 -11.06 17.54 12.38
CA PHE A 185 -10.39 17.21 11.13
C PHE A 185 -10.80 15.83 10.58
N GLY A 186 -10.98 14.83 11.45
CA GLY A 186 -11.42 13.49 11.05
C GLY A 186 -12.83 13.45 10.46
N ALA A 187 -13.67 14.44 10.77
CA ALA A 187 -15.03 14.56 10.24
C ALA A 187 -15.13 15.58 9.09
N ASN A 188 -14.21 16.54 9.01
CA ASN A 188 -14.18 17.59 7.99
C ASN A 188 -12.74 17.84 7.52
N PRO A 189 -12.16 16.91 6.75
CA PRO A 189 -10.78 16.97 6.31
C PRO A 189 -10.55 18.13 5.37
N ILE A 190 -9.45 18.86 5.57
CA ILE A 190 -8.98 19.94 4.71
C ILE A 190 -7.63 19.54 4.16
N GLY A 191 -7.57 19.21 2.87
CA GLY A 191 -6.37 18.84 2.14
C GLY A 191 -6.11 19.75 0.95
N THR A 192 -5.13 19.38 0.16
CA THR A 192 -4.74 20.07 -1.08
C THR A 192 -5.10 19.28 -2.34
N GLY A 193 -5.70 18.09 -2.20
CA GLY A 193 -5.95 17.14 -3.27
C GLY A 193 -7.04 17.55 -4.27
N PRO A 194 -7.23 16.73 -5.34
CA PRO A 194 -8.15 17.07 -6.44
C PRO A 194 -9.63 17.03 -6.08
N TYR A 195 -9.97 16.44 -4.96
CA TYR A 195 -11.33 16.38 -4.45
C TYR A 195 -11.39 16.79 -2.98
N LYS A 196 -12.52 17.35 -2.55
CA LYS A 196 -12.82 17.68 -1.15
C LYS A 196 -14.08 16.96 -0.67
N LEU A 197 -14.17 16.72 0.62
CA LEU A 197 -15.33 16.07 1.21
C LEU A 197 -16.58 16.95 1.02
N LYS A 198 -17.63 16.33 0.47
CA LYS A 198 -18.95 16.96 0.31
C LYS A 198 -19.96 16.41 1.31
N GLU A 199 -20.00 15.11 1.50
CA GLU A 199 -20.92 14.42 2.38
C GLU A 199 -20.33 13.11 2.86
N ALA A 200 -20.58 12.74 4.12
CA ALA A 200 -20.22 11.47 4.70
C ALA A 200 -21.38 10.91 5.51
N VAL A 201 -21.70 9.64 5.29
CA VAL A 201 -22.62 8.84 6.11
C VAL A 201 -21.86 7.60 6.55
N GLU A 202 -21.41 7.61 7.81
CA GLU A 202 -20.64 6.53 8.40
C GLU A 202 -21.33 5.18 8.23
N GLY A 203 -20.59 4.17 7.78
CA GLY A 203 -21.10 2.84 7.48
C GLY A 203 -21.87 2.70 6.18
N ASP A 204 -22.04 3.76 5.40
CA ASP A 204 -22.80 3.75 4.15
C ASP A 204 -21.98 4.31 2.97
N TYR A 205 -21.67 5.64 2.97
CA TYR A 205 -20.93 6.23 1.86
C TYR A 205 -20.20 7.52 2.24
N TYR A 206 -19.22 7.87 1.38
CA TYR A 206 -18.51 9.15 1.36
C TYR A 206 -18.56 9.71 -0.05
N THR A 207 -19.07 10.94 -0.19
CA THR A 207 -19.07 11.67 -1.48
C THR A 207 -18.10 12.82 -1.44
N LEU A 208 -17.19 12.83 -2.41
CA LEU A 208 -16.25 13.91 -2.66
C LEU A 208 -16.72 14.75 -3.85
N GLU A 209 -16.51 16.06 -3.81
CA GLU A 209 -16.70 16.95 -4.94
C GLU A 209 -15.36 17.48 -5.45
N ARG A 210 -15.27 17.69 -6.75
CA ARG A 210 -14.09 18.24 -7.42
C ARG A 210 -13.67 19.57 -6.81
N PHE A 211 -12.36 19.70 -6.59
CA PHE A 211 -11.75 20.97 -6.20
C PHE A 211 -11.23 21.67 -7.46
N ASP A 212 -11.95 22.72 -7.92
CA ASP A 212 -11.64 23.39 -9.18
C ASP A 212 -10.32 24.16 -9.15
N ASP A 213 -9.86 24.60 -7.95
CA ASP A 213 -8.61 25.32 -7.75
C ASP A 213 -7.41 24.38 -7.48
N TYR A 214 -7.55 23.06 -7.77
CA TYR A 214 -6.47 22.09 -7.58
C TYR A 214 -5.23 22.46 -8.38
N TRP A 215 -4.08 22.47 -7.76
CA TRP A 215 -2.80 22.85 -8.35
C TRP A 215 -2.42 22.03 -9.59
N GLY A 216 -2.78 20.75 -9.64
CA GLY A 216 -2.58 19.84 -10.77
C GLY A 216 -3.64 19.98 -11.87
N GLY A 217 -4.55 20.96 -11.76
CA GLY A 217 -5.73 21.12 -12.60
C GLY A 217 -6.93 20.32 -12.10
N PRO A 218 -8.16 20.74 -12.37
CA PRO A 218 -9.36 20.11 -11.85
C PRO A 218 -9.49 18.66 -12.29
N ALA A 219 -9.99 17.80 -11.39
CA ALA A 219 -10.32 16.44 -11.75
C ALA A 219 -11.34 16.38 -12.90
N LYS A 220 -11.30 15.33 -13.71
CA LYS A 220 -12.17 15.22 -14.89
C LYS A 220 -13.63 14.93 -14.54
N THR A 221 -13.87 14.21 -13.47
CA THR A 221 -15.21 13.87 -12.98
C THR A 221 -15.59 14.77 -11.81
N LYS A 222 -16.84 15.25 -11.74
CA LYS A 222 -17.27 16.22 -10.72
C LYS A 222 -17.44 15.63 -9.33
N LEU A 223 -17.93 14.38 -9.27
CA LEU A 223 -18.22 13.70 -8.00
C LEU A 223 -17.53 12.33 -7.98
N LEU A 224 -17.00 11.98 -6.82
CA LEU A 224 -16.45 10.66 -6.53
C LEU A 224 -17.13 10.13 -5.28
N THR A 225 -17.86 9.03 -5.39
CA THR A 225 -18.58 8.43 -4.25
C THR A 225 -18.05 7.05 -3.94
N MET A 226 -17.60 6.86 -2.70
CA MET A 226 -17.24 5.56 -2.13
C MET A 226 -18.44 5.00 -1.36
N LYS A 227 -18.88 3.78 -1.69
CA LYS A 227 -19.88 3.03 -0.95
C LYS A 227 -19.27 1.92 -0.12
N ILE A 228 -19.76 1.75 1.11
CA ILE A 228 -19.35 0.65 1.98
C ILE A 228 -20.29 -0.52 1.76
N VAL A 229 -19.75 -1.61 1.22
CA VAL A 229 -20.53 -2.83 0.89
C VAL A 229 -19.74 -4.04 1.40
N PRO A 230 -19.99 -4.51 2.64
CA PRO A 230 -19.20 -5.57 3.27
C PRO A 230 -19.15 -6.87 2.46
N GLU A 231 -20.29 -7.28 1.87
CA GLU A 231 -20.37 -8.55 1.15
C GLU A 231 -19.75 -8.47 -0.25
N ALA A 232 -18.68 -9.23 -0.49
CA ALA A 232 -17.94 -9.19 -1.74
C ALA A 232 -18.78 -9.56 -2.97
N SER A 233 -19.66 -10.58 -2.85
CA SER A 233 -20.60 -10.97 -3.92
C SER A 233 -21.62 -9.88 -4.24
N GLN A 234 -22.00 -9.07 -3.24
CA GLN A 234 -22.88 -7.93 -3.47
C GLN A 234 -22.17 -6.83 -4.26
N ARG A 235 -20.88 -6.57 -3.99
CA ARG A 235 -20.07 -5.61 -4.78
C ARG A 235 -20.03 -6.00 -6.25
N THR A 236 -19.79 -7.29 -6.55
CA THR A 236 -19.83 -7.80 -7.93
C THR A 236 -21.22 -7.59 -8.57
N MET A 237 -22.30 -7.88 -7.84
CA MET A 237 -23.66 -7.71 -8.35
C MET A 237 -23.99 -6.24 -8.65
N MET A 238 -23.61 -5.32 -7.77
CA MET A 238 -23.83 -3.88 -7.98
C MET A 238 -23.06 -3.36 -9.20
N LEU A 239 -21.87 -3.88 -9.46
CA LEU A 239 -21.12 -3.58 -10.68
C LEU A 239 -21.85 -4.11 -11.93
N GLU A 240 -22.34 -5.35 -11.90
CA GLU A 240 -23.07 -5.95 -13.02
C GLU A 240 -24.41 -5.25 -13.35
N THR A 241 -25.07 -4.70 -12.33
CA THR A 241 -26.30 -3.93 -12.51
C THR A 241 -26.07 -2.46 -12.87
N GLY A 242 -24.82 -1.98 -12.80
CA GLY A 242 -24.44 -0.59 -13.05
C GLY A 242 -24.77 0.37 -11.89
N GLU A 243 -25.02 -0.16 -10.70
CA GLU A 243 -25.20 0.64 -9.47
C GLU A 243 -23.88 1.24 -8.97
N VAL A 244 -22.76 0.62 -9.31
CA VAL A 244 -21.40 1.15 -9.11
C VAL A 244 -20.60 1.03 -10.41
N ASP A 245 -19.59 1.88 -10.56
CA ASP A 245 -18.72 1.88 -11.73
C ASP A 245 -17.44 1.07 -11.48
N VAL A 246 -17.04 0.94 -10.21
CA VAL A 246 -15.83 0.24 -9.77
C VAL A 246 -16.14 -0.57 -8.51
N ALA A 247 -15.68 -1.82 -8.46
CA ALA A 247 -15.78 -2.69 -7.30
C ALA A 247 -14.39 -3.18 -6.89
N TYR A 248 -14.00 -2.88 -5.65
CA TYR A 248 -12.77 -3.39 -5.05
C TYR A 248 -13.04 -4.74 -4.37
N GLU A 249 -11.99 -5.53 -4.20
CA GLU A 249 -12.02 -6.78 -3.43
C GLU A 249 -13.15 -7.73 -3.89
N VAL A 250 -13.32 -7.89 -5.21
CA VAL A 250 -14.28 -8.86 -5.76
C VAL A 250 -13.79 -10.28 -5.49
N PRO A 251 -14.69 -11.27 -5.28
CA PRO A 251 -14.28 -12.65 -5.06
C PRO A 251 -13.48 -13.20 -6.24
N ASN A 252 -12.38 -13.91 -5.96
CA ASN A 252 -11.52 -14.48 -7.00
C ASN A 252 -12.28 -15.41 -7.95
N ASN A 253 -13.28 -16.16 -7.47
CA ASN A 253 -14.12 -17.03 -8.28
C ASN A 253 -15.09 -16.28 -9.21
N ASP A 254 -15.31 -14.98 -9.00
CA ASP A 254 -16.13 -14.14 -9.87
C ASP A 254 -15.35 -13.55 -11.05
N ILE A 255 -14.01 -13.51 -10.97
CA ILE A 255 -13.14 -12.81 -11.94
C ILE A 255 -13.36 -13.35 -13.36
N SER A 256 -13.39 -14.67 -13.54
CA SER A 256 -13.63 -15.28 -14.88
C SER A 256 -14.98 -14.82 -15.45
N ARG A 257 -16.04 -14.78 -14.64
CA ARG A 257 -17.38 -14.33 -15.05
C ARG A 257 -17.40 -12.85 -15.43
N ILE A 258 -16.68 -12.02 -14.68
CA ILE A 258 -16.52 -10.60 -14.99
C ILE A 258 -15.77 -10.41 -16.31
N GLN A 259 -14.70 -11.15 -16.56
CA GLN A 259 -13.92 -11.09 -17.81
C GLN A 259 -14.71 -11.54 -19.05
N GLU A 260 -15.68 -12.43 -18.89
CA GLU A 260 -16.58 -12.85 -19.98
C GLU A 260 -17.65 -11.80 -20.31
N ASN A 261 -17.91 -10.86 -19.40
CA ASN A 261 -18.88 -9.78 -19.60
C ASN A 261 -18.23 -8.61 -20.36
N LYS A 262 -18.73 -8.31 -21.56
CA LYS A 262 -18.19 -7.24 -22.43
C LYS A 262 -18.38 -5.82 -21.88
N ASP A 263 -19.33 -5.65 -20.97
CA ASP A 263 -19.62 -4.36 -20.33
C ASP A 263 -18.73 -4.09 -19.11
N LEU A 264 -17.91 -5.08 -18.74
CA LEU A 264 -17.01 -5.02 -17.59
C LEU A 264 -15.56 -5.23 -18.01
N GLN A 265 -14.64 -4.85 -17.13
CA GLN A 265 -13.21 -5.10 -17.25
C GLN A 265 -12.59 -5.42 -15.89
N ILE A 266 -11.49 -6.15 -15.93
CA ILE A 266 -10.60 -6.37 -14.78
C ILE A 266 -9.36 -5.50 -14.99
N LEU A 267 -9.07 -4.67 -14.01
CA LEU A 267 -7.84 -3.90 -13.90
C LEU A 267 -6.94 -4.58 -12.86
N THR A 268 -5.65 -4.70 -13.15
CA THR A 268 -4.69 -5.34 -12.25
C THR A 268 -3.47 -4.46 -12.05
N SER A 269 -2.90 -4.52 -10.86
CA SER A 269 -1.62 -3.92 -10.50
C SER A 269 -0.85 -4.87 -9.59
N PRO A 270 0.49 -4.95 -9.68
CA PRO A 270 1.27 -5.54 -8.60
C PRO A 270 0.90 -4.91 -7.27
N SER A 271 1.11 -5.63 -6.18
CA SER A 271 0.92 -5.11 -4.83
C SER A 271 2.24 -5.11 -4.06
N MET A 272 2.42 -4.12 -3.20
CA MET A 272 3.51 -4.08 -2.22
C MET A 272 3.23 -4.97 -1.00
N LYS A 273 2.20 -5.82 -1.09
CA LYS A 273 1.77 -6.74 -0.03
C LYS A 273 2.26 -8.17 -0.32
N ILE A 274 2.96 -8.73 0.64
CA ILE A 274 3.35 -10.15 0.66
C ILE A 274 2.51 -10.87 1.69
N ILE A 275 1.88 -11.97 1.29
CA ILE A 275 1.31 -12.94 2.22
C ILE A 275 2.44 -13.87 2.63
N LEU A 276 2.57 -14.07 3.92
CA LEU A 276 3.72 -14.73 4.52
C LEU A 276 3.32 -15.58 5.73
N MET A 277 4.26 -16.36 6.20
CA MET A 277 4.10 -17.15 7.42
C MET A 277 5.25 -16.82 8.36
N GLU A 278 4.92 -16.32 9.55
CA GLU A 278 5.87 -16.09 10.63
C GLU A 278 6.08 -17.37 11.45
N LEU A 279 7.32 -17.64 11.83
CA LEU A 279 7.73 -18.82 12.58
C LEU A 279 8.32 -18.39 13.91
N ASN A 280 7.76 -18.85 15.04
CA ASN A 280 8.19 -18.45 16.37
C ASN A 280 9.60 -18.96 16.69
N CYS A 281 10.60 -18.11 16.44
CA CYS A 281 12.03 -18.44 16.62
C CYS A 281 12.43 -18.61 18.08
N SER A 282 11.67 -18.05 19.03
CA SER A 282 11.95 -18.13 20.47
C SER A 282 11.29 -19.31 21.18
N SER A 283 10.52 -20.13 20.43
CA SER A 283 9.82 -21.26 20.98
C SER A 283 10.79 -22.31 21.55
N ASP A 284 10.50 -22.84 22.74
CA ASP A 284 11.13 -24.06 23.26
C ASP A 284 10.66 -25.33 22.54
N GLY A 285 9.66 -25.17 21.63
CA GLY A 285 9.12 -26.23 20.80
C GLY A 285 9.94 -26.50 19.54
N PRO A 286 9.41 -27.34 18.63
CA PRO A 286 10.12 -27.76 17.42
C PRO A 286 10.55 -26.58 16.53
N VAL A 287 9.75 -25.52 16.41
CA VAL A 287 9.97 -24.40 15.50
C VAL A 287 11.13 -23.49 15.96
N GLY A 288 11.52 -23.54 17.23
CA GLY A 288 12.75 -22.89 17.71
C GLY A 288 14.02 -23.41 17.02
N ASN A 289 13.98 -24.62 16.45
CA ASN A 289 15.09 -25.21 15.69
C ASN A 289 15.06 -24.70 14.22
N PRO A 290 16.15 -24.05 13.72
CA PRO A 290 16.22 -23.57 12.34
C PRO A 290 16.02 -24.67 11.28
N ASP A 291 16.45 -25.92 11.53
CA ASP A 291 16.26 -27.01 10.59
C ASP A 291 14.78 -27.38 10.44
N VAL A 292 13.98 -27.25 11.51
CA VAL A 292 12.52 -27.43 11.45
C VAL A 292 11.90 -26.31 10.63
N ARG A 293 12.32 -25.05 10.81
CA ARG A 293 11.81 -23.91 10.03
C ARG A 293 12.10 -24.08 8.54
N LYS A 294 13.32 -24.51 8.18
CA LYS A 294 13.68 -24.85 6.80
C LYS A 294 12.89 -26.05 6.26
N ALA A 295 12.59 -27.03 7.11
CA ALA A 295 11.76 -28.15 6.71
C ALA A 295 10.33 -27.70 6.39
N VAL A 296 9.77 -26.79 7.17
CA VAL A 296 8.47 -26.17 6.88
C VAL A 296 8.50 -25.46 5.53
N GLU A 297 9.54 -24.65 5.25
CA GLU A 297 9.70 -23.98 3.95
C GLU A 297 9.78 -24.95 2.79
N CYS A 298 10.62 -26.00 2.89
CA CYS A 298 10.77 -27.02 1.86
C CYS A 298 9.49 -27.82 1.60
N ALA A 299 8.58 -27.92 2.56
CA ALA A 299 7.35 -28.65 2.43
C ALA A 299 6.22 -27.90 1.70
N ILE A 300 6.38 -26.59 1.48
CA ILE A 300 5.32 -25.73 0.94
C ILE A 300 5.48 -25.54 -0.57
N ASN A 301 4.52 -26.06 -1.35
CA ASN A 301 4.37 -25.74 -2.76
C ASN A 301 3.53 -24.47 -2.91
N LYS A 302 4.21 -23.34 -2.94
CA LYS A 302 3.58 -22.00 -3.05
C LYS A 302 2.80 -21.83 -4.35
N GLN A 303 3.26 -22.44 -5.45
CA GLN A 303 2.57 -22.38 -6.74
C GLN A 303 1.17 -22.98 -6.67
N THR A 304 0.98 -24.06 -5.91
CA THR A 304 -0.36 -24.63 -5.70
C THR A 304 -1.33 -23.65 -5.05
N ILE A 305 -0.86 -22.80 -4.12
CA ILE A 305 -1.69 -21.77 -3.49
C ILE A 305 -2.14 -20.74 -4.56
N VAL A 306 -1.20 -20.25 -5.35
CA VAL A 306 -1.49 -19.25 -6.40
C VAL A 306 -2.46 -19.80 -7.46
N ASP A 307 -2.22 -21.01 -7.94
CA ASP A 307 -3.01 -21.61 -9.02
C ASP A 307 -4.42 -22.00 -8.58
N SER A 308 -4.56 -22.58 -7.37
CA SER A 308 -5.84 -23.15 -6.94
C SER A 308 -6.72 -22.20 -6.13
N LEU A 309 -6.15 -21.26 -5.39
CA LEU A 309 -6.92 -20.34 -4.54
C LEU A 309 -7.01 -18.93 -5.12
N LEU A 310 -5.97 -18.50 -5.85
CA LEU A 310 -5.92 -17.14 -6.38
C LEU A 310 -6.21 -17.09 -7.89
N TYR A 311 -6.53 -18.23 -8.51
CA TYR A 311 -6.84 -18.30 -9.95
C TYR A 311 -5.77 -17.65 -10.84
N GLY A 312 -4.50 -17.64 -10.38
CA GLY A 312 -3.38 -17.00 -11.06
C GLY A 312 -3.22 -15.50 -10.76
N PHE A 313 -4.08 -14.90 -9.92
CA PHE A 313 -3.95 -13.50 -9.50
C PHE A 313 -3.07 -13.35 -8.26
N GLY A 314 -1.81 -13.72 -8.41
CA GLY A 314 -0.74 -13.63 -7.44
C GLY A 314 0.56 -14.08 -8.07
N THR A 315 1.68 -13.68 -7.50
CA THR A 315 3.01 -14.13 -7.91
C THR A 315 3.67 -14.83 -6.73
N VAL A 316 4.13 -16.07 -6.92
CA VAL A 316 4.91 -16.75 -5.89
C VAL A 316 6.04 -15.85 -5.41
N SER A 317 6.17 -15.72 -4.09
CA SER A 317 7.26 -14.97 -3.49
C SER A 317 8.09 -15.85 -2.58
N ASP A 318 9.36 -15.98 -2.91
CA ASP A 318 10.34 -16.59 -2.01
C ASP A 318 10.95 -15.54 -1.07
N ASN A 319 10.61 -14.28 -1.27
CA ASN A 319 11.08 -13.13 -0.52
C ASN A 319 9.93 -12.49 0.27
N ILE A 320 10.23 -11.91 1.42
CA ILE A 320 9.27 -11.10 2.20
C ILE A 320 9.30 -9.61 1.81
N ILE A 321 10.23 -9.24 0.93
CA ILE A 321 10.33 -7.90 0.35
C ILE A 321 9.75 -7.96 -1.06
N PRO A 322 8.76 -7.09 -1.41
CA PRO A 322 8.17 -7.06 -2.74
C PRO A 322 9.19 -6.74 -3.83
N GLN A 323 9.03 -7.36 -5.01
CA GLN A 323 9.95 -7.19 -6.13
C GLN A 323 10.07 -5.74 -6.62
N SER A 324 9.01 -4.94 -6.48
CA SER A 324 8.99 -3.52 -6.84
C SER A 324 9.63 -2.61 -5.78
N ALA A 325 9.99 -3.15 -4.61
CA ALA A 325 10.60 -2.35 -3.55
C ALA A 325 12.04 -1.98 -3.87
N GLN A 326 12.43 -0.77 -3.48
CA GLN A 326 13.83 -0.37 -3.49
C GLN A 326 14.63 -1.28 -2.54
N ASP A 327 15.85 -1.61 -2.92
CA ASP A 327 16.72 -2.57 -2.21
C ASP A 327 16.20 -4.02 -2.20
N TYR A 328 15.22 -4.37 -3.09
CA TYR A 328 14.92 -5.76 -3.36
C TYR A 328 16.16 -6.46 -3.95
N ARG A 329 16.43 -7.65 -3.46
CA ARG A 329 17.48 -8.54 -4.00
C ARG A 329 16.91 -9.96 -4.11
N GLU A 330 17.15 -10.60 -5.24
CA GLU A 330 16.89 -12.03 -5.35
C GLU A 330 17.88 -12.81 -4.47
N TYR A 331 17.40 -13.84 -3.80
CA TYR A 331 18.21 -14.78 -3.06
C TYR A 331 17.68 -16.20 -3.22
N GLU A 332 18.56 -17.17 -3.06
CA GLU A 332 18.18 -18.58 -3.11
C GLU A 332 17.60 -19.02 -1.76
N THR A 333 16.36 -19.45 -1.78
CA THR A 333 15.69 -20.10 -0.65
C THR A 333 15.86 -21.62 -0.72
N ASN A 334 15.30 -22.34 0.26
CA ASN A 334 15.36 -23.80 0.25
C ASN A 334 14.51 -24.42 -0.88
N GLY A 335 13.51 -23.69 -1.39
CA GLY A 335 12.58 -24.14 -2.44
C GLY A 335 11.68 -25.29 -2.00
N TYR A 336 10.76 -25.70 -2.88
CA TYR A 336 9.88 -26.84 -2.62
C TYR A 336 10.63 -28.16 -2.85
N ASP A 337 10.92 -28.88 -1.77
CA ASP A 337 11.57 -30.19 -1.76
C ASP A 337 11.12 -31.02 -0.54
N PRO A 338 10.02 -31.80 -0.66
CA PRO A 338 9.49 -32.60 0.44
C PRO A 338 10.48 -33.65 0.99
N GLU A 339 11.39 -34.15 0.17
CA GLU A 339 12.38 -35.14 0.65
C GLU A 339 13.49 -34.46 1.48
N LYS A 340 13.89 -33.25 1.09
CA LYS A 340 14.76 -32.39 1.90
C LYS A 340 14.07 -32.04 3.23
N ALA A 341 12.78 -31.71 3.20
CA ALA A 341 11.99 -31.43 4.41
C ALA A 341 12.03 -32.61 5.41
N LYS A 342 11.76 -33.84 4.95
CA LYS A 342 11.85 -35.04 5.78
C LYS A 342 13.26 -35.27 6.35
N SER A 343 14.29 -35.02 5.53
CA SER A 343 15.67 -35.12 5.96
C SER A 343 16.03 -34.15 7.07
N LEU A 344 15.59 -32.88 6.93
CA LEU A 344 15.81 -31.82 7.94
C LEU A 344 15.07 -32.16 9.26
N LEU A 345 13.81 -32.64 9.19
CA LEU A 345 13.07 -33.11 10.37
C LEU A 345 13.78 -34.25 11.07
N ALA A 346 14.29 -35.23 10.33
CA ALA A 346 15.03 -36.35 10.90
C ALA A 346 16.33 -35.87 11.58
N GLN A 347 17.07 -34.94 10.99
CA GLN A 347 18.27 -34.32 11.58
C GLN A 347 17.94 -33.54 12.87
N ALA A 348 16.80 -32.87 12.89
CA ALA A 348 16.29 -32.16 14.07
C ALA A 348 15.73 -33.12 15.17
N GLY A 349 15.69 -34.45 14.91
CA GLY A 349 15.23 -35.44 15.88
C GLY A 349 13.74 -35.81 15.79
N TYR A 350 13.05 -35.40 14.72
CA TYR A 350 11.60 -35.56 14.52
C TYR A 350 11.25 -36.55 13.41
N SER A 351 11.95 -37.67 13.32
CA SER A 351 11.69 -38.74 12.32
C SER A 351 10.27 -39.32 12.40
N ASP A 352 9.64 -39.27 13.58
CA ASP A 352 8.28 -39.80 13.81
C ASP A 352 7.19 -38.71 13.56
N GLY A 353 7.58 -37.53 13.10
CA GLY A 353 6.72 -36.39 12.87
C GLY A 353 6.58 -35.47 14.07
N ILE A 354 5.93 -34.29 13.84
CA ILE A 354 5.67 -33.26 14.84
C ILE A 354 4.25 -32.72 14.75
N GLN A 355 3.77 -32.16 15.86
CA GLN A 355 2.52 -31.38 15.91
C GLN A 355 2.87 -29.91 16.05
N LEU A 356 2.31 -29.07 15.19
CA LEU A 356 2.46 -27.59 15.24
C LEU A 356 1.10 -26.92 15.28
N THR A 357 1.05 -25.71 15.84
CA THR A 357 -0.14 -24.85 15.86
C THR A 357 0.06 -23.70 14.88
N LEU A 358 -0.88 -23.56 13.93
CA LEU A 358 -0.96 -22.43 13.00
C LEU A 358 -2.07 -21.49 13.42
N TRP A 359 -1.72 -20.24 13.71
CA TRP A 359 -2.69 -19.16 13.89
C TRP A 359 -3.02 -18.50 12.56
N THR A 360 -4.30 -18.20 12.34
CA THR A 360 -4.79 -17.49 11.16
C THR A 360 -6.05 -16.70 11.50
N ASN A 361 -6.38 -15.69 10.72
CA ASN A 361 -7.63 -14.98 10.87
C ASN A 361 -8.80 -15.71 10.16
N SER A 362 -10.04 -15.22 10.38
CA SER A 362 -11.27 -15.82 9.85
C SER A 362 -11.57 -15.43 8.40
N ASN A 363 -10.68 -14.71 7.71
CA ASN A 363 -10.82 -14.42 6.29
C ASN A 363 -10.89 -15.74 5.50
N GLN A 364 -11.81 -15.83 4.54
CA GLN A 364 -12.02 -17.05 3.77
C GLN A 364 -10.74 -17.53 3.07
N THR A 365 -10.04 -16.62 2.38
CA THR A 365 -8.81 -16.94 1.65
C THR A 365 -7.73 -17.47 2.59
N ASN A 366 -7.53 -16.84 3.75
CA ASN A 366 -6.53 -17.29 4.74
C ASN A 366 -6.90 -18.65 5.33
N THR A 367 -8.19 -18.90 5.57
CA THR A 367 -8.66 -20.20 6.03
C THR A 367 -8.39 -21.29 4.98
N GLU A 368 -8.62 -21.02 3.71
CA GLU A 368 -8.35 -21.94 2.60
C GLU A 368 -6.83 -22.18 2.43
N ILE A 369 -6.01 -21.13 2.54
CA ILE A 369 -4.54 -21.25 2.54
C ILE A 369 -4.08 -22.14 3.70
N ALA A 370 -4.59 -21.93 4.91
CA ALA A 370 -4.24 -22.74 6.08
C ALA A 370 -4.56 -24.23 5.88
N GLN A 371 -5.67 -24.56 5.20
CA GLN A 371 -6.02 -25.95 4.85
C GLN A 371 -5.07 -26.54 3.81
N VAL A 372 -4.65 -25.77 2.81
CA VAL A 372 -3.64 -26.22 1.83
C VAL A 372 -2.30 -26.46 2.52
N LEU A 373 -1.86 -25.54 3.37
CA LEU A 373 -0.64 -25.71 4.18
C LEU A 373 -0.72 -26.95 5.07
N GLN A 374 -1.85 -27.17 5.74
CA GLN A 374 -2.07 -28.37 6.57
C GLN A 374 -1.90 -29.66 5.76
N SER A 375 -2.46 -29.70 4.54
CA SER A 375 -2.33 -30.88 3.66
C SER A 375 -0.90 -31.12 3.21
N GLN A 376 -0.19 -30.07 2.76
CA GLN A 376 1.19 -30.18 2.27
C GLN A 376 2.17 -30.57 3.39
N LEU A 377 2.05 -29.95 4.55
CA LEU A 377 2.91 -30.22 5.70
C LEU A 377 2.70 -31.64 6.26
N ALA A 378 1.46 -32.16 6.19
CA ALA A 378 1.17 -33.55 6.59
C ALA A 378 1.93 -34.58 5.75
N GLU A 379 2.23 -34.32 4.48
CA GLU A 379 2.98 -35.21 3.58
C GLU A 379 4.43 -35.45 4.05
N VAL A 380 4.97 -34.52 4.82
CA VAL A 380 6.33 -34.63 5.38
C VAL A 380 6.34 -34.98 6.88
N GLY A 381 5.17 -35.22 7.48
CA GLY A 381 5.04 -35.60 8.89
C GLY A 381 4.83 -34.42 9.85
N ILE A 382 4.52 -33.24 9.35
CA ILE A 382 4.15 -32.07 10.16
C ILE A 382 2.62 -31.98 10.22
N ASN A 383 2.02 -32.22 11.40
CA ASN A 383 0.58 -32.14 11.60
C ASN A 383 0.21 -30.75 12.14
N LEU A 384 -0.60 -29.99 11.41
CA LEU A 384 -1.06 -28.68 11.85
C LEU A 384 -2.36 -28.75 12.63
N ASN A 385 -2.39 -28.06 13.78
CA ASN A 385 -3.61 -27.63 14.46
C ASN A 385 -3.90 -26.20 14.06
N ILE A 386 -4.95 -25.96 13.26
CA ILE A 386 -5.33 -24.61 12.82
C ILE A 386 -6.21 -23.96 13.90
N VAL A 387 -5.80 -22.79 14.35
CA VAL A 387 -6.54 -21.93 15.30
C VAL A 387 -6.92 -20.65 14.57
N THR A 388 -8.23 -20.45 14.38
CA THR A 388 -8.78 -19.25 13.71
C THR A 388 -9.30 -18.27 14.76
N GLN A 389 -8.85 -17.01 14.69
CA GLN A 389 -9.26 -15.94 15.59
C GLN A 389 -9.23 -14.60 14.85
N ASP A 390 -9.83 -13.55 15.41
CA ASP A 390 -9.71 -12.21 14.83
C ASP A 390 -8.34 -11.58 15.15
N ASP A 391 -7.93 -10.62 14.31
CA ASP A 391 -6.59 -10.01 14.40
C ASP A 391 -6.35 -9.33 15.76
N ASN A 392 -7.34 -8.63 16.34
CA ASN A 392 -7.20 -7.98 17.63
C ASN A 392 -7.00 -9.00 18.77
N THR A 393 -7.68 -10.13 18.68
CA THR A 393 -7.50 -11.26 19.61
C THR A 393 -6.08 -11.84 19.46
N SER A 394 -5.59 -12.03 18.24
CA SER A 394 -4.23 -12.49 17.99
C SER A 394 -3.19 -11.56 18.63
N PHE A 395 -3.30 -10.25 18.38
CA PHE A 395 -2.38 -9.27 18.96
C PHE A 395 -2.42 -9.27 20.47
N SER A 396 -3.62 -9.30 21.07
CA SER A 396 -3.77 -9.34 22.54
C SER A 396 -3.15 -10.59 23.17
N LEU A 397 -3.27 -11.75 22.49
CA LEU A 397 -2.67 -12.99 22.96
C LEU A 397 -1.14 -12.97 22.83
N ILE A 398 -0.60 -12.42 21.74
CA ILE A 398 0.85 -12.23 21.55
C ILE A 398 1.42 -11.32 22.64
N GLU A 399 0.73 -10.20 22.94
CA GLU A 399 1.11 -9.29 24.04
C GLU A 399 1.03 -9.95 25.41
N ALA A 400 0.05 -10.86 25.61
CA ALA A 400 -0.07 -11.64 26.84
C ALA A 400 0.98 -12.75 26.97
N GLY A 401 1.81 -12.98 25.93
CA GLY A 401 2.86 -13.99 25.91
C GLY A 401 2.36 -15.38 25.58
N GLU A 402 1.17 -15.53 25.01
CA GLU A 402 0.69 -16.81 24.48
C GLU A 402 1.54 -17.26 23.30
N ASP A 403 1.74 -18.57 23.19
CA ASP A 403 2.59 -19.18 22.17
C ASP A 403 1.81 -19.73 21.00
N PHE A 404 2.36 -19.54 19.81
CA PHE A 404 2.04 -20.22 18.57
C PHE A 404 3.32 -20.79 17.97
N ASP A 405 3.22 -21.74 17.05
CA ASP A 405 4.37 -22.21 16.28
C ASP A 405 4.50 -21.42 14.98
N LEU A 406 3.39 -21.28 14.26
CA LEU A 406 3.29 -20.63 12.96
C LEU A 406 2.14 -19.62 12.97
N MET A 407 2.28 -18.51 12.26
CA MET A 407 1.20 -17.55 12.04
C MET A 407 1.14 -17.17 10.55
N LEU A 408 -0.03 -17.31 9.95
CA LEU A 408 -0.30 -16.83 8.60
C LEU A 408 -0.68 -15.35 8.69
N ASP A 409 0.13 -14.50 8.10
CA ASP A 409 0.02 -13.05 8.16
C ASP A 409 0.36 -12.42 6.81
N PHE A 410 0.44 -11.10 6.78
CA PHE A 410 0.88 -10.32 5.63
C PHE A 410 1.71 -9.11 6.06
N TRP A 411 2.52 -8.63 5.15
CA TRP A 411 3.17 -7.33 5.30
C TRP A 411 3.00 -6.49 4.04
N GLN A 412 2.66 -5.21 4.21
CA GLN A 412 2.57 -4.25 3.12
C GLN A 412 3.68 -3.21 3.24
N THR A 413 4.56 -3.18 2.25
CA THR A 413 5.71 -2.27 2.20
C THR A 413 5.29 -0.90 1.66
N ASN A 414 4.60 -0.12 2.49
CA ASN A 414 3.97 1.15 2.10
C ASN A 414 4.98 2.20 1.59
N THR A 415 6.19 2.21 2.15
CA THR A 415 7.27 3.13 1.69
C THR A 415 7.90 2.71 0.37
N GLY A 416 7.61 1.50 -0.14
CA GLY A 416 8.30 0.97 -1.30
C GLY A 416 9.80 0.69 -1.08
N HIS A 417 10.26 0.54 0.17
CA HIS A 417 11.67 0.35 0.53
C HIS A 417 11.85 -0.85 1.46
N ALA A 418 12.89 -1.67 1.24
CA ALA A 418 13.18 -2.87 2.04
C ALA A 418 13.39 -2.57 3.54
N ASP A 419 13.88 -1.40 3.86
CA ASP A 419 14.03 -0.89 5.23
C ASP A 419 12.74 -1.05 6.05
N TYR A 420 11.59 -0.81 5.44
CA TYR A 420 10.28 -0.93 6.08
C TYR A 420 9.97 -2.35 6.55
N VAL A 421 10.47 -3.36 5.83
CA VAL A 421 10.33 -4.78 6.20
C VAL A 421 11.31 -5.14 7.32
N PHE A 422 12.57 -4.79 7.18
CA PHE A 422 13.59 -5.09 8.19
C PHE A 422 13.24 -4.45 9.54
N ASN A 423 12.94 -3.16 9.53
CA ASN A 423 12.57 -2.42 10.73
C ASN A 423 11.22 -2.91 11.31
N GLY A 424 10.25 -3.14 10.44
CA GLY A 424 8.88 -3.46 10.84
C GLY A 424 8.74 -4.87 11.40
N MET A 425 9.41 -5.87 10.81
CA MET A 425 9.14 -7.27 11.14
C MET A 425 10.29 -8.02 11.80
N LEU A 426 11.54 -7.61 11.58
CA LEU A 426 12.69 -8.45 11.92
C LEU A 426 13.55 -7.90 13.06
N LEU A 427 13.55 -6.57 13.30
CA LEU A 427 14.27 -6.02 14.44
C LEU A 427 13.73 -6.58 15.76
N SER A 428 14.62 -6.94 16.65
CA SER A 428 14.26 -7.46 18.00
C SER A 428 13.48 -6.43 18.85
N THR A 429 13.55 -5.15 18.51
CA THR A 429 12.80 -4.06 19.17
C THR A 429 11.47 -3.73 18.50
N SER A 430 11.15 -4.34 17.37
CA SER A 430 9.89 -4.07 16.68
C SER A 430 8.72 -4.71 17.40
N VAL A 431 7.64 -3.96 17.54
CA VAL A 431 6.37 -4.43 18.10
C VAL A 431 5.64 -5.42 17.18
N ASN A 432 6.00 -5.45 15.88
CA ASN A 432 5.45 -6.35 14.89
C ASN A 432 6.39 -7.54 14.59
N ASN A 433 7.45 -7.74 15.38
CA ASN A 433 8.30 -8.92 15.28
C ASN A 433 7.59 -10.13 15.93
N PHE A 434 6.50 -10.59 15.31
CA PHE A 434 5.74 -11.74 15.83
C PHE A 434 6.49 -13.05 15.68
N SER A 435 7.43 -13.14 14.72
CA SER A 435 8.36 -14.26 14.61
C SER A 435 9.29 -14.40 15.82
N ARG A 436 9.33 -13.42 16.71
CA ARG A 436 10.24 -13.35 17.86
C ARG A 436 11.68 -13.67 17.47
N TYR A 437 12.08 -13.11 16.34
CA TYR A 437 13.44 -13.25 15.83
C TYR A 437 14.35 -12.30 16.59
N TYR A 438 15.27 -12.88 17.36
CA TYR A 438 16.24 -12.15 18.18
C TYR A 438 17.65 -12.51 17.72
N ASN A 439 18.18 -11.73 16.79
CA ASN A 439 19.53 -11.89 16.28
C ASN A 439 20.29 -10.54 16.45
N PRO A 440 21.18 -10.42 17.46
CA PRO A 440 21.93 -9.18 17.69
C PRO A 440 22.84 -8.77 16.53
N GLU A 441 23.32 -9.73 15.72
CA GLU A 441 24.16 -9.45 14.55
C GLU A 441 23.30 -8.84 13.43
N PHE A 442 22.07 -9.32 13.25
CA PHE A 442 21.08 -8.72 12.34
C PHE A 442 20.75 -7.30 12.77
N ASP A 443 20.42 -7.09 14.05
CA ASP A 443 20.08 -5.76 14.59
C ASP A 443 21.23 -4.76 14.37
N GLU A 444 22.48 -5.17 14.64
CA GLU A 444 23.67 -4.33 14.43
C GLU A 444 23.88 -4.02 12.94
N ALA A 445 23.74 -5.02 12.07
CA ALA A 445 23.84 -4.84 10.62
C ALA A 445 22.76 -3.91 10.09
N TYR A 446 21.50 -4.05 10.58
CA TYR A 446 20.42 -3.16 10.20
C TYR A 446 20.67 -1.70 10.60
N VAL A 447 21.07 -1.45 11.85
CA VAL A 447 21.37 -0.07 12.33
C VAL A 447 22.44 0.60 11.46
N LYS A 448 23.45 -0.14 11.06
CA LYS A 448 24.49 0.36 10.14
C LYS A 448 23.92 0.58 8.73
N TYR A 449 23.18 -0.40 8.19
CA TYR A 449 22.55 -0.30 6.88
C TYR A 449 21.65 0.93 6.78
N ALA A 450 20.76 1.13 7.76
CA ALA A 450 19.80 2.23 7.79
C ALA A 450 20.46 3.62 7.87
N SER A 451 21.71 3.68 8.33
CA SER A 451 22.49 4.91 8.49
C SER A 451 23.66 5.05 7.50
N THR A 452 23.82 4.12 6.56
CA THR A 452 24.89 4.15 5.56
C THR A 452 24.33 4.64 4.23
N GLY A 453 24.95 5.68 3.65
CA GLY A 453 24.61 6.17 2.31
C GLY A 453 24.88 5.13 1.21
N GLU A 454 24.41 5.43 0.01
CA GLU A 454 24.61 4.58 -1.17
C GLU A 454 26.09 4.21 -1.38
N GLY A 455 26.38 2.93 -1.65
CA GLY A 455 27.74 2.47 -1.94
C GLY A 455 28.01 1.02 -1.54
N GLU A 456 29.26 0.58 -1.72
CA GLU A 456 29.67 -0.81 -1.49
C GLU A 456 29.45 -1.28 -0.05
N GLU A 457 29.62 -0.40 0.95
CA GLU A 457 29.40 -0.73 2.34
C GLU A 457 27.93 -1.02 2.63
N ARG A 458 27.00 -0.19 2.10
CA ARG A 458 25.56 -0.40 2.22
C ARG A 458 25.13 -1.71 1.53
N GLU A 459 25.66 -1.99 0.33
CA GLU A 459 25.38 -3.24 -0.38
C GLU A 459 25.86 -4.48 0.40
N ALA A 460 27.02 -4.40 1.05
CA ALA A 460 27.53 -5.50 1.87
C ALA A 460 26.65 -5.76 3.10
N LEU A 461 26.16 -4.70 3.76
CA LEU A 461 25.23 -4.80 4.88
C LEU A 461 23.88 -5.34 4.45
N LEU A 462 23.34 -4.85 3.33
CA LEU A 462 22.10 -5.37 2.74
C LEU A 462 22.20 -6.86 2.44
N LYS A 463 23.31 -7.29 1.83
CA LYS A 463 23.57 -8.71 1.59
C LYS A 463 23.60 -9.52 2.90
N GLN A 464 24.23 -9.01 3.95
CA GLN A 464 24.25 -9.69 5.25
C GLN A 464 22.83 -9.87 5.80
N LEU A 465 21.99 -8.82 5.77
CA LEU A 465 20.60 -8.92 6.24
C LEU A 465 19.81 -10.00 5.49
N TYR A 466 19.99 -10.10 4.17
CA TYR A 466 19.38 -11.17 3.37
C TYR A 466 19.94 -12.56 3.70
N ASP A 467 21.25 -12.69 3.87
CA ASP A 467 21.90 -13.96 4.23
C ASP A 467 21.40 -14.47 5.60
N ASP A 468 21.22 -13.57 6.57
CA ASP A 468 20.70 -13.90 7.91
C ASP A 468 19.24 -14.39 7.82
N MET A 469 18.40 -13.71 7.04
CA MET A 469 17.01 -14.14 6.80
C MET A 469 16.93 -15.54 6.19
N VAL A 470 17.75 -15.86 5.20
CA VAL A 470 17.79 -17.18 4.56
C VAL A 470 18.32 -18.25 5.53
N THR A 471 19.35 -17.90 6.30
CA THR A 471 19.99 -18.84 7.23
C THR A 471 19.08 -19.23 8.38
N ASP A 472 18.36 -18.26 8.93
CA ASP A 472 17.54 -18.46 10.14
C ASP A 472 16.08 -18.76 9.83
N THR A 473 15.60 -18.40 8.64
CA THR A 473 14.23 -18.61 8.16
C THR A 473 13.17 -18.19 9.19
N PRO A 474 13.18 -16.93 9.68
CA PRO A 474 12.19 -16.47 10.66
C PRO A 474 10.80 -16.29 10.04
N ILE A 475 10.76 -15.96 8.75
CA ILE A 475 9.54 -15.70 8.00
C ILE A 475 9.66 -16.35 6.62
N ILE A 476 8.58 -16.97 6.16
CA ILE A 476 8.48 -17.57 4.83
C ILE A 476 7.51 -16.73 3.99
N GLY A 477 7.99 -16.09 2.92
CA GLY A 477 7.12 -15.47 1.92
C GLY A 477 6.35 -16.56 1.16
N LEU A 478 5.07 -16.34 0.94
CA LEU A 478 4.22 -17.28 0.19
C LEU A 478 3.95 -16.75 -1.21
N TYR A 479 3.36 -15.57 -1.30
CA TYR A 479 3.10 -14.91 -2.58
C TYR A 479 2.93 -13.40 -2.41
N SER A 480 3.23 -12.66 -3.49
CA SER A 480 2.83 -11.27 -3.66
C SER A 480 1.41 -11.23 -4.20
N GLU A 481 0.55 -10.45 -3.57
CA GLU A 481 -0.81 -10.24 -4.01
C GLU A 481 -0.82 -9.46 -5.34
N THR A 482 -1.72 -9.80 -6.25
CA THR A 482 -2.08 -8.93 -7.38
C THR A 482 -3.34 -8.19 -7.01
N LYS A 483 -3.29 -6.86 -6.99
CA LYS A 483 -4.51 -6.06 -6.82
C LYS A 483 -5.42 -6.27 -8.02
N VAL A 484 -6.65 -6.68 -7.75
CA VAL A 484 -7.69 -6.91 -8.75
C VAL A 484 -8.85 -5.98 -8.48
N ILE A 485 -9.16 -5.15 -9.46
CA ILE A 485 -10.26 -4.19 -9.42
C ILE A 485 -11.17 -4.49 -10.60
N ALA A 486 -12.45 -4.73 -10.33
CA ALA A 486 -13.45 -4.86 -11.37
C ALA A 486 -14.10 -3.51 -11.66
N ALA A 487 -14.33 -3.20 -12.91
CA ALA A 487 -14.90 -1.92 -13.30
C ALA A 487 -15.79 -2.06 -14.55
N THR A 488 -16.64 -1.05 -14.79
CA THR A 488 -17.30 -0.91 -16.09
C THR A 488 -16.25 -0.78 -17.19
N SER A 489 -16.47 -1.40 -18.35
CA SER A 489 -15.56 -1.28 -19.52
C SER A 489 -15.43 0.16 -20.04
N LYS A 490 -16.33 1.05 -19.60
CA LYS A 490 -16.34 2.49 -19.92
C LYS A 490 -15.43 3.34 -19.03
N LEU A 491 -14.87 2.78 -17.96
CA LEU A 491 -13.90 3.48 -17.10
C LEU A 491 -12.56 3.61 -17.80
N GLN A 492 -12.00 4.81 -17.77
CA GLN A 492 -10.68 5.16 -18.31
C GLN A 492 -9.94 6.08 -17.34
N GLY A 493 -8.61 6.10 -17.37
CA GLY A 493 -7.79 7.08 -16.66
C GLY A 493 -7.67 6.89 -15.15
N LEU A 494 -8.20 5.81 -14.56
CA LEU A 494 -7.92 5.44 -13.18
C LEU A 494 -6.43 5.03 -13.06
N MET A 495 -5.68 5.69 -12.20
CA MET A 495 -4.31 5.30 -11.88
C MET A 495 -4.33 4.28 -10.73
N LEU A 496 -3.78 3.10 -10.99
CA LEU A 496 -3.67 2.04 -9.99
C LEU A 496 -2.33 2.16 -9.24
N SER A 497 -2.43 2.25 -7.92
CA SER A 497 -1.27 2.29 -7.04
C SER A 497 -0.99 0.91 -6.44
N GLN A 498 0.27 0.53 -6.36
CA GLN A 498 0.71 -0.73 -5.74
C GLN A 498 0.50 -0.75 -4.22
N ILE A 499 0.40 0.42 -3.59
CA ILE A 499 0.10 0.57 -2.15
C ILE A 499 -1.39 0.80 -1.86
N GLY A 500 -2.26 0.80 -2.88
CA GLY A 500 -3.70 1.00 -2.72
C GLY A 500 -4.16 2.46 -2.77
N ALA A 501 -3.25 3.43 -2.90
CA ALA A 501 -3.56 4.85 -3.04
C ALA A 501 -3.97 5.20 -4.49
N HIS A 502 -5.12 4.68 -4.95
CA HIS A 502 -5.59 4.88 -6.33
C HIS A 502 -6.03 6.32 -6.57
N GLU A 503 -5.68 6.86 -7.76
CA GLU A 503 -5.96 8.27 -8.10
C GLU A 503 -7.07 8.37 -9.14
N TYR A 504 -8.10 9.16 -8.81
CA TYR A 504 -9.26 9.39 -9.66
C TYR A 504 -9.21 10.74 -10.41
N GLN A 505 -8.18 11.56 -10.25
CA GLN A 505 -8.07 12.87 -10.91
C GLN A 505 -8.33 12.79 -12.42
N ASN A 506 -7.80 11.78 -13.08
CA ASN A 506 -7.94 11.57 -14.53
C ASN A 506 -8.99 10.53 -14.90
N ALA A 507 -9.67 9.95 -13.92
CA ALA A 507 -10.68 8.93 -14.16
C ALA A 507 -11.97 9.52 -14.76
N VAL A 508 -12.51 8.83 -15.75
CA VAL A 508 -13.80 9.14 -16.37
C VAL A 508 -14.55 7.86 -16.70
N VAL A 509 -15.87 7.91 -16.62
CA VAL A 509 -16.74 6.88 -17.17
C VAL A 509 -17.50 7.48 -18.34
N THR A 510 -17.29 6.94 -19.54
CA THR A 510 -17.96 7.44 -20.75
C THR A 510 -19.43 7.02 -20.79
N GLU A 511 -20.30 7.91 -21.32
CA GLU A 511 -21.69 7.60 -21.62
C GLU A 511 -21.83 7.20 -23.10
N ASP A 512 -22.92 6.44 -23.42
CA ASP A 512 -23.23 6.04 -24.80
C ASP A 512 -23.73 7.23 -25.64
#